data_a23ca545278f25ccd0de92dfbbde1b17
#
_entry.id   a23ca545278f25ccd0de92dfbbde1b17
#
_cell.length_a   1.000
_cell.length_b   1.000
_cell.length_c   1.000
_cell.angle_alpha   90.00
_cell.angle_beta   90.00
_cell.angle_gamma   90.00
#
_symmetry.space_group_name_H-M   'P 1'
#
loop_
_entity.id
_entity.type
_entity.pdbx_description
1 polymer ?
#
loop_
_entity_poly.entity_id
_entity_poly.type
_entity_poly.pdbx_seq_one_letter_code
_entity_poly.pdbx_strand_id
1 'polypeptide(L)'
;MEYLFLCLFSLVALIFIYNSHYRWTYLFAVSLFFCFFGLMLMFTAQWQRALNFSSILFVILMLFHRLKIHYYKQPLLIADFILAFDPRNWDTLLHYKSAIFAIAGLLALLVYAVFGFSSVDSLGVAGHCIGAVLFLLSGGIMAHFNKHPDAIKVWLDSLPDDGRDVFFNLPMSIRGVSFHIPQFAGNGENFVQEMATVADYPLKKEKPDIVVWLHESTFEPQQFSFTSEQLPLLAMYQHQQDTKLHSLLRVHTFGGATWKSEFAFLCGLPSTDFGVMASSVFYSVAPHTQYSLIKNLKAEGYFCVALSPFTKGNYNAQAAYDHFGFDLFLQPQDLGYPAPLSKNLWHIESSEMAKYAQMILEKQHPLLEPIDQPMFVYVLTMREHGPYCAGTENIYQIDAPSLSKHHIGLVNDYVQRLTRLDQCMEAFNRYLQQRGKPYLLGYFGDHQPNFEQKKLTYQASVADFPYPDYITQFTLRANFDTNPIQLPKLLDLAQVGGVLIEAAGLKADNFFRANITMRKLNGALQESDSNNLQRLADYRHYLYQQLKVVQ
;
A
#
# COMPACT_ATOMS: atom_id res chain seq x y z
N MET A 1 -9.13 -24.82 -37.76
CA MET A 1 -8.91 -23.64 -36.90
C MET A 1 -8.87 -24.03 -35.41
N GLU A 2 -9.78 -24.87 -34.95
CA GLU A 2 -9.88 -25.29 -33.53
C GLU A 2 -8.60 -25.90 -32.96
N TYR A 3 -7.98 -26.85 -33.70
CA TYR A 3 -6.71 -27.47 -33.28
C TYR A 3 -5.51 -26.48 -33.30
N LEU A 4 -5.51 -25.50 -34.20
CA LEU A 4 -4.46 -24.48 -34.27
C LEU A 4 -4.53 -23.55 -33.05
N PHE A 5 -5.76 -23.16 -32.65
CA PHE A 5 -6.00 -22.37 -31.46
C PHE A 5 -5.58 -23.11 -30.20
N LEU A 6 -5.94 -24.40 -30.12
CA LEU A 6 -5.58 -25.29 -29.04
C LEU A 6 -4.05 -25.42 -28.88
N CYS A 7 -3.34 -25.67 -29.99
CA CYS A 7 -1.90 -25.78 -30.01
C CYS A 7 -1.23 -24.47 -29.62
N LEU A 8 -1.75 -23.33 -30.09
CA LEU A 8 -1.17 -22.02 -29.78
C LEU A 8 -1.25 -21.69 -28.27
N PHE A 9 -2.41 -21.87 -27.65
CA PHE A 9 -2.56 -21.60 -26.22
C PHE A 9 -1.80 -22.60 -25.35
N SER A 10 -1.76 -23.87 -25.72
CA SER A 10 -0.96 -24.87 -25.01
C SER A 10 0.54 -24.57 -25.12
N LEU A 11 1.01 -24.14 -26.31
CA LEU A 11 2.40 -23.72 -26.53
C LEU A 11 2.75 -22.49 -25.70
N VAL A 12 1.88 -21.49 -25.65
CA VAL A 12 2.09 -20.29 -24.85
C VAL A 12 2.16 -20.64 -23.36
N ALA A 13 1.27 -21.50 -22.86
CA ALA A 13 1.30 -21.97 -21.48
C ALA A 13 2.62 -22.72 -21.16
N LEU A 14 3.08 -23.58 -22.08
CA LEU A 14 4.36 -24.30 -21.94
C LEU A 14 5.56 -23.36 -21.95
N ILE A 15 5.58 -22.33 -22.81
CA ILE A 15 6.65 -21.32 -22.84
C ILE A 15 6.71 -20.56 -21.50
N PHE A 16 5.58 -20.21 -20.91
CA PHE A 16 5.55 -19.54 -19.61
C PHE A 16 6.05 -20.43 -18.48
N ILE A 17 5.70 -21.71 -18.48
CA ILE A 17 6.22 -22.70 -17.53
C ILE A 17 7.73 -22.88 -17.71
N TYR A 18 8.22 -22.96 -18.94
CA TYR A 18 9.64 -23.15 -19.25
C TYR A 18 10.52 -21.99 -18.79
N ASN A 19 10.03 -20.78 -18.80
CA ASN A 19 10.76 -19.60 -18.34
C ASN A 19 10.79 -19.40 -16.81
N SER A 20 10.27 -20.36 -16.04
CA SER A 20 10.31 -20.32 -14.59
C SER A 20 11.71 -20.68 -14.06
N HIS A 21 12.12 -19.98 -13.00
CA HIS A 21 13.44 -20.17 -12.37
C HIS A 21 13.43 -21.14 -11.19
N TYR A 22 12.26 -21.55 -10.70
CA TYR A 22 12.13 -22.36 -9.49
C TYR A 22 11.51 -23.73 -9.78
N ARG A 23 12.13 -24.81 -9.26
CA ARG A 23 11.59 -26.19 -9.38
C ARG A 23 10.15 -26.31 -8.85
N TRP A 24 9.80 -25.55 -7.82
CA TRP A 24 8.46 -25.54 -7.23
C TRP A 24 7.42 -24.98 -8.19
N THR A 25 7.77 -24.01 -9.03
CA THR A 25 6.86 -23.47 -10.03
C THR A 25 6.35 -24.52 -10.99
N TYR A 26 7.21 -25.43 -11.44
CA TYR A 26 6.77 -26.51 -12.35
C TYR A 26 5.74 -27.41 -11.69
N LEU A 27 5.97 -27.79 -10.42
CA LEU A 27 5.04 -28.62 -9.68
C LEU A 27 3.68 -27.93 -9.51
N PHE A 28 3.69 -26.66 -9.08
CA PHE A 28 2.46 -25.89 -8.86
C PHE A 28 1.78 -25.54 -10.19
N ALA A 29 2.51 -25.18 -11.24
CA ALA A 29 1.95 -24.88 -12.55
C ALA A 29 1.23 -26.10 -13.16
N VAL A 30 1.89 -27.27 -13.14
CA VAL A 30 1.29 -28.52 -13.63
C VAL A 30 0.07 -28.91 -12.80
N SER A 31 0.17 -28.82 -11.46
CA SER A 31 -0.94 -29.15 -10.57
C SER A 31 -2.11 -28.18 -10.76
N LEU A 32 -1.85 -26.89 -10.89
CA LEU A 32 -2.88 -25.87 -11.11
C LEU A 32 -3.58 -26.05 -12.47
N PHE A 33 -2.79 -26.37 -13.52
CA PHE A 33 -3.35 -26.67 -14.84
C PHE A 33 -4.29 -27.86 -14.79
N PHE A 34 -3.85 -28.98 -14.20
CA PHE A 34 -4.69 -30.17 -14.09
C PHE A 34 -5.84 -30.00 -13.10
N CYS A 35 -5.74 -29.11 -12.14
CA CYS A 35 -6.85 -28.73 -11.27
C CYS A 35 -7.96 -28.04 -12.09
N PHE A 36 -7.63 -27.06 -12.92
CA PHE A 36 -8.61 -26.39 -13.81
C PHE A 36 -9.14 -27.34 -14.89
N PHE A 37 -8.23 -28.13 -15.49
CA PHE A 37 -8.60 -29.12 -16.49
C PHE A 37 -9.57 -30.17 -15.91
N GLY A 38 -9.22 -30.73 -14.75
CA GLY A 38 -10.03 -31.71 -14.05
C GLY A 38 -11.39 -31.16 -13.64
N LEU A 39 -11.43 -29.92 -13.12
CA LEU A 39 -12.67 -29.24 -12.77
C LEU A 39 -13.60 -29.10 -13.99
N MET A 40 -13.10 -28.60 -15.12
CA MET A 40 -13.90 -28.42 -16.32
C MET A 40 -14.30 -29.76 -16.95
N LEU A 41 -13.41 -30.76 -16.97
CA LEU A 41 -13.70 -32.10 -17.45
C LEU A 41 -14.77 -32.78 -16.58
N MET A 42 -14.72 -32.57 -15.26
CA MET A 42 -15.72 -33.09 -14.32
C MET A 42 -17.13 -32.54 -14.62
N PHE A 43 -17.24 -31.26 -15.03
CA PHE A 43 -18.55 -30.69 -15.36
C PHE A 43 -19.02 -31.00 -16.78
N THR A 44 -18.11 -31.09 -17.76
CA THR A 44 -18.49 -31.16 -19.17
C THR A 44 -18.31 -32.55 -19.78
N ALA A 45 -17.50 -33.42 -19.19
CA ALA A 45 -17.01 -34.68 -19.74
C ALA A 45 -16.36 -34.53 -21.15
N GLN A 46 -15.90 -33.30 -21.50
CA GLN A 46 -15.37 -32.97 -22.83
C GLN A 46 -13.94 -32.46 -22.69
N TRP A 47 -12.96 -33.28 -23.06
CA TRP A 47 -11.54 -32.98 -22.85
C TRP A 47 -11.05 -31.74 -23.61
N GLN A 48 -11.62 -31.47 -24.82
CA GLN A 48 -11.26 -30.29 -25.63
C GLN A 48 -11.67 -29.00 -24.92
N ARG A 49 -12.89 -28.97 -24.34
CA ARG A 49 -13.35 -27.81 -23.55
C ARG A 49 -12.52 -27.62 -22.30
N ALA A 50 -12.19 -28.71 -21.63
CA ALA A 50 -11.33 -28.66 -20.44
C ALA A 50 -9.94 -28.10 -20.79
N LEU A 51 -9.34 -28.51 -21.90
CA LEU A 51 -8.04 -28.05 -22.35
C LEU A 51 -8.07 -26.57 -22.75
N ASN A 52 -9.08 -26.14 -23.54
CA ASN A 52 -9.25 -24.74 -23.93
C ASN A 52 -9.43 -23.84 -22.71
N PHE A 53 -10.30 -24.21 -21.79
CA PHE A 53 -10.57 -23.47 -20.58
C PHE A 53 -9.28 -23.27 -19.76
N SER A 54 -8.56 -24.36 -19.48
CA SER A 54 -7.34 -24.29 -18.67
C SER A 54 -6.25 -23.46 -19.32
N SER A 55 -6.03 -23.63 -20.64
CA SER A 55 -5.02 -22.89 -21.38
C SER A 55 -5.32 -21.39 -21.42
N ILE A 56 -6.57 -21.01 -21.69
CA ILE A 56 -6.96 -19.59 -21.71
C ILE A 56 -6.88 -18.98 -20.31
N LEU A 57 -7.34 -19.70 -19.28
CA LEU A 57 -7.26 -19.23 -17.90
C LEU A 57 -5.80 -19.00 -17.46
N PHE A 58 -4.87 -19.87 -17.87
CA PHE A 58 -3.44 -19.68 -17.62
C PHE A 58 -2.91 -18.40 -18.25
N VAL A 59 -3.28 -18.12 -19.52
CA VAL A 59 -2.90 -16.87 -20.20
C VAL A 59 -3.50 -15.67 -19.48
N ILE A 60 -4.76 -15.73 -19.06
CA ILE A 60 -5.42 -14.65 -18.32
C ILE A 60 -4.70 -14.37 -16.99
N LEU A 61 -4.40 -15.40 -16.21
CA LEU A 61 -3.67 -15.25 -14.95
C LEU A 61 -2.30 -14.64 -15.16
N MET A 62 -1.57 -15.05 -16.20
CA MET A 62 -0.27 -14.49 -16.54
C MET A 62 -0.37 -13.01 -16.95
N LEU A 63 -1.39 -12.64 -17.73
CA LEU A 63 -1.61 -11.25 -18.12
C LEU A 63 -1.93 -10.37 -16.91
N PHE A 64 -2.82 -10.82 -16.01
CA PHE A 64 -3.11 -10.09 -14.77
C PHE A 64 -1.89 -9.95 -13.87
N HIS A 65 -1.10 -11.01 -13.75
CA HIS A 65 0.13 -10.99 -13.01
C HIS A 65 1.12 -9.95 -13.58
N ARG A 66 1.32 -9.96 -14.90
CA ARG A 66 2.19 -8.97 -15.56
C ARG A 66 1.67 -7.54 -15.41
N LEU A 67 0.36 -7.33 -15.51
CA LEU A 67 -0.25 -6.02 -15.28
C LEU A 67 0.00 -5.57 -13.84
N LYS A 68 -0.19 -6.45 -12.86
CA LYS A 68 0.06 -6.09 -11.46
C LYS A 68 1.53 -5.76 -11.18
N ILE A 69 2.46 -6.55 -11.70
CA ILE A 69 3.90 -6.23 -11.62
C ILE A 69 4.17 -4.90 -12.32
N HIS A 70 3.53 -4.69 -13.48
CA HIS A 70 3.69 -3.45 -14.23
C HIS A 70 3.29 -2.25 -13.39
N TYR A 71 2.15 -2.23 -12.75
CA TYR A 71 1.65 -1.07 -12.00
C TYR A 71 2.14 -1.01 -10.54
N TYR A 72 2.33 -2.14 -9.86
CA TYR A 72 2.54 -2.18 -8.41
C TYR A 72 3.86 -2.84 -7.99
N LYS A 73 4.67 -3.34 -8.94
CA LYS A 73 5.90 -4.12 -8.66
C LYS A 73 5.68 -5.26 -7.65
N GLN A 74 4.52 -5.87 -7.70
CA GLN A 74 4.13 -6.97 -6.80
C GLN A 74 3.51 -8.12 -7.58
N PRO A 75 3.71 -9.37 -7.14
CA PRO A 75 3.11 -10.53 -7.78
C PRO A 75 1.58 -10.56 -7.58
N LEU A 76 0.88 -11.25 -8.47
CA LEU A 76 -0.55 -11.54 -8.31
C LEU A 76 -0.74 -12.56 -7.19
N LEU A 77 -1.62 -12.22 -6.24
CA LEU A 77 -1.94 -13.00 -5.04
C LEU A 77 -3.44 -13.26 -4.96
N ILE A 78 -3.86 -14.27 -4.21
CA ILE A 78 -5.29 -14.57 -3.99
C ILE A 78 -6.03 -13.37 -3.35
N ALA A 79 -5.36 -12.63 -2.49
CA ALA A 79 -5.95 -11.43 -1.87
C ALA A 79 -6.41 -10.38 -2.90
N ASP A 80 -5.78 -10.31 -4.07
CA ASP A 80 -6.18 -9.36 -5.12
C ASP A 80 -7.57 -9.67 -5.69
N PHE A 81 -7.94 -10.94 -5.75
CA PHE A 81 -9.28 -11.33 -6.17
C PHE A 81 -10.33 -10.93 -5.13
N ILE A 82 -10.01 -11.02 -3.84
CA ILE A 82 -10.90 -10.55 -2.77
C ILE A 82 -11.16 -9.04 -2.94
N LEU A 83 -10.09 -8.27 -3.18
CA LEU A 83 -10.21 -6.82 -3.44
C LEU A 83 -11.00 -6.52 -4.71
N ALA A 84 -10.77 -7.27 -5.80
CA ALA A 84 -11.44 -7.07 -7.08
C ALA A 84 -12.93 -7.46 -7.06
N PHE A 85 -13.29 -8.47 -6.27
CA PHE A 85 -14.69 -8.91 -6.15
C PHE A 85 -15.49 -8.13 -5.12
N ASP A 86 -14.86 -7.28 -4.29
CA ASP A 86 -15.58 -6.41 -3.37
C ASP A 86 -16.25 -5.26 -4.14
N PRO A 87 -17.61 -5.18 -4.18
CA PRO A 87 -18.32 -4.13 -4.93
C PRO A 87 -17.95 -2.71 -4.51
N ARG A 88 -17.47 -2.53 -3.28
CA ARG A 88 -17.05 -1.23 -2.75
C ARG A 88 -15.83 -0.65 -3.48
N ASN A 89 -15.04 -1.52 -4.15
CA ASN A 89 -13.88 -1.13 -4.94
C ASN A 89 -14.18 -0.90 -6.43
N TRP A 90 -15.41 -1.15 -6.88
CA TRP A 90 -15.74 -1.10 -8.31
C TRP A 90 -15.65 0.30 -8.91
N ASP A 91 -15.92 1.36 -8.16
CA ASP A 91 -15.71 2.73 -8.68
C ASP A 91 -14.24 2.98 -9.04
N THR A 92 -13.31 2.45 -8.24
CA THR A 92 -11.87 2.46 -8.53
C THR A 92 -11.55 1.65 -9.78
N LEU A 93 -12.08 0.44 -9.91
CA LEU A 93 -11.87 -0.40 -11.10
C LEU A 93 -12.43 0.27 -12.36
N LEU A 94 -13.63 0.85 -12.29
CA LEU A 94 -14.29 1.54 -13.41
C LEU A 94 -13.55 2.80 -13.88
N HIS A 95 -12.67 3.35 -13.07
CA HIS A 95 -11.79 4.45 -13.48
C HIS A 95 -10.81 4.02 -14.60
N TYR A 96 -10.37 2.75 -14.60
CA TYR A 96 -9.42 2.18 -15.58
C TYR A 96 -10.15 1.51 -16.76
N LYS A 97 -10.83 2.29 -17.60
CA LYS A 97 -11.70 1.80 -18.69
C LYS A 97 -10.99 0.83 -19.65
N SER A 98 -9.74 1.10 -20.03
CA SER A 98 -8.95 0.23 -20.91
C SER A 98 -8.73 -1.17 -20.33
N ALA A 99 -8.44 -1.25 -19.03
CA ALA A 99 -8.28 -2.52 -18.34
C ALA A 99 -9.59 -3.31 -18.31
N ILE A 100 -10.73 -2.63 -18.08
CA ILE A 100 -12.05 -3.26 -18.07
C ILE A 100 -12.39 -3.85 -19.43
N PHE A 101 -12.16 -3.10 -20.54
CA PHE A 101 -12.40 -3.61 -21.88
C PHE A 101 -11.52 -4.82 -22.19
N ALA A 102 -10.25 -4.81 -21.78
CA ALA A 102 -9.35 -5.95 -21.92
C ALA A 102 -9.85 -7.17 -21.12
N ILE A 103 -10.26 -6.97 -19.87
CA ILE A 103 -10.82 -8.03 -19.00
C ILE A 103 -12.10 -8.59 -19.60
N ALA A 104 -13.02 -7.74 -20.04
CA ALA A 104 -14.28 -8.16 -20.66
C ALA A 104 -14.03 -8.98 -21.95
N GLY A 105 -13.07 -8.56 -22.77
CA GLY A 105 -12.67 -9.29 -23.98
C GLY A 105 -12.08 -10.68 -23.66
N LEU A 106 -11.23 -10.77 -22.62
CA LEU A 106 -10.65 -12.04 -22.17
C LEU A 106 -11.71 -12.98 -21.58
N LEU A 107 -12.67 -12.45 -20.81
CA LEU A 107 -13.79 -13.24 -20.29
C LEU A 107 -14.72 -13.72 -21.43
N ALA A 108 -15.01 -12.88 -22.41
CA ALA A 108 -15.76 -13.27 -23.59
C ALA A 108 -15.04 -14.38 -24.38
N LEU A 109 -13.72 -14.29 -24.52
CA LEU A 109 -12.91 -15.33 -25.14
C LEU A 109 -12.97 -16.65 -24.34
N LEU A 110 -12.94 -16.58 -23.01
CA LEU A 110 -13.06 -17.75 -22.14
C LEU A 110 -14.44 -18.41 -22.28
N VAL A 111 -15.51 -17.62 -22.29
CA VAL A 111 -16.88 -18.09 -22.51
C VAL A 111 -17.02 -18.74 -23.89
N TYR A 112 -16.48 -18.10 -24.94
CA TYR A 112 -16.47 -18.66 -26.29
C TYR A 112 -15.70 -20.00 -26.35
N ALA A 113 -14.55 -20.11 -25.69
CA ALA A 113 -13.76 -21.33 -25.65
C ALA A 113 -14.49 -22.50 -24.95
N VAL A 114 -15.38 -22.19 -24.01
CA VAL A 114 -16.17 -23.20 -23.30
C VAL A 114 -17.44 -23.58 -24.08
N PHE A 115 -18.14 -22.61 -24.65
CA PHE A 115 -19.49 -22.81 -25.20
C PHE A 115 -19.57 -22.65 -26.72
N GLY A 116 -18.60 -22.03 -27.38
CA GLY A 116 -18.63 -21.68 -28.80
C GLY A 116 -18.40 -22.85 -29.76
N PHE A 117 -17.96 -24.01 -29.30
CA PHE A 117 -17.71 -25.19 -30.12
C PHE A 117 -18.90 -26.16 -30.03
N SER A 118 -19.60 -26.33 -31.13
CA SER A 118 -20.88 -27.06 -31.17
C SER A 118 -20.75 -28.57 -31.29
N SER A 119 -19.61 -29.12 -31.69
CA SER A 119 -19.41 -30.55 -31.89
C SER A 119 -18.16 -31.05 -31.18
N VAL A 120 -18.32 -31.44 -29.92
CA VAL A 120 -17.24 -32.00 -29.13
C VAL A 120 -17.67 -33.34 -28.57
N ASP A 121 -16.84 -34.38 -28.80
CA ASP A 121 -17.12 -35.72 -28.29
C ASP A 121 -17.09 -35.75 -26.77
N SER A 122 -18.13 -36.32 -26.18
CA SER A 122 -18.19 -36.51 -24.72
C SER A 122 -17.64 -37.87 -24.34
N LEU A 123 -16.81 -37.89 -23.30
CA LEU A 123 -16.33 -39.12 -22.68
C LEU A 123 -17.39 -39.78 -21.76
N GLY A 124 -18.59 -39.21 -21.69
CA GLY A 124 -19.65 -39.70 -20.82
C GLY A 124 -19.26 -39.76 -19.35
N VAL A 125 -19.81 -40.73 -18.62
CA VAL A 125 -19.54 -40.90 -17.17
C VAL A 125 -18.05 -41.02 -16.86
N ALA A 126 -17.27 -41.67 -17.74
CA ALA A 126 -15.81 -41.79 -17.54
C ALA A 126 -15.12 -40.42 -17.50
N GLY A 127 -15.57 -39.48 -18.36
CA GLY A 127 -15.02 -38.10 -18.34
C GLY A 127 -15.27 -37.37 -17.03
N HIS A 128 -16.48 -37.50 -16.46
CA HIS A 128 -16.78 -36.92 -15.14
C HIS A 128 -15.91 -37.51 -14.03
N CYS A 129 -15.74 -38.84 -14.01
CA CYS A 129 -14.92 -39.52 -13.01
C CYS A 129 -13.43 -39.16 -13.14
N ILE A 130 -12.88 -39.16 -14.36
CA ILE A 130 -11.48 -38.78 -14.62
C ILE A 130 -11.27 -37.32 -14.20
N GLY A 131 -12.20 -36.43 -14.55
CA GLY A 131 -12.15 -35.02 -14.15
C GLY A 131 -12.11 -34.84 -12.64
N ALA A 132 -12.98 -35.56 -11.91
CA ALA A 132 -13.00 -35.52 -10.45
C ALA A 132 -11.68 -36.03 -9.83
N VAL A 133 -11.14 -37.13 -10.34
CA VAL A 133 -9.85 -37.67 -9.86
C VAL A 133 -8.70 -36.69 -10.11
N LEU A 134 -8.63 -36.10 -11.31
CA LEU A 134 -7.58 -35.11 -11.63
C LEU A 134 -7.69 -33.88 -10.75
N PHE A 135 -8.91 -33.35 -10.53
CA PHE A 135 -9.15 -32.21 -9.66
C PHE A 135 -8.70 -32.48 -8.21
N LEU A 136 -9.14 -33.60 -7.64
CA LEU A 136 -8.84 -33.95 -6.26
C LEU A 136 -7.35 -34.25 -6.09
N LEU A 137 -6.73 -34.99 -7.02
CA LEU A 137 -5.30 -35.32 -6.96
C LEU A 137 -4.43 -34.05 -7.05
N SER A 138 -4.72 -33.20 -8.04
CA SER A 138 -3.97 -31.95 -8.25
C SER A 138 -4.15 -30.98 -7.08
N GLY A 139 -5.37 -30.84 -6.57
CA GLY A 139 -5.68 -30.04 -5.39
C GLY A 139 -4.99 -30.58 -4.14
N GLY A 140 -4.96 -31.91 -3.97
CA GLY A 140 -4.27 -32.59 -2.88
C GLY A 140 -2.75 -32.37 -2.93
N ILE A 141 -2.13 -32.45 -4.12
CA ILE A 141 -0.71 -32.15 -4.32
C ILE A 141 -0.42 -30.71 -3.92
N MET A 142 -1.20 -29.73 -4.42
CA MET A 142 -1.02 -28.32 -4.07
C MET A 142 -1.18 -28.08 -2.57
N ALA A 143 -2.20 -28.66 -1.94
CA ALA A 143 -2.46 -28.51 -0.52
C ALA A 143 -1.35 -29.13 0.36
N HIS A 144 -0.76 -30.26 -0.09
CA HIS A 144 0.36 -30.89 0.59
C HIS A 144 1.63 -30.03 0.52
N PHE A 145 2.02 -29.62 -0.68
CA PHE A 145 3.26 -28.87 -0.88
C PHE A 145 3.14 -27.39 -0.48
N ASN A 146 1.95 -26.84 -0.42
CA ASN A 146 1.72 -25.52 0.17
C ASN A 146 2.18 -25.44 1.64
N LYS A 147 2.19 -26.57 2.37
CA LYS A 147 2.65 -26.65 3.76
C LYS A 147 4.12 -27.01 3.90
N HIS A 148 4.82 -27.31 2.80
CA HIS A 148 6.21 -27.77 2.86
C HIS A 148 7.16 -26.62 3.22
N PRO A 149 8.02 -26.76 4.26
CA PRO A 149 8.88 -25.67 4.74
C PRO A 149 9.78 -25.06 3.65
N ASP A 150 10.40 -25.92 2.82
CA ASP A 150 11.28 -25.43 1.74
C ASP A 150 10.51 -24.66 0.67
N ALA A 151 9.29 -25.09 0.33
CA ALA A 151 8.46 -24.37 -0.62
C ALA A 151 8.06 -22.98 -0.07
N ILE A 152 7.70 -22.93 1.22
CA ILE A 152 7.37 -21.66 1.91
C ILE A 152 8.58 -20.74 1.91
N LYS A 153 9.76 -21.25 2.27
CA LYS A 153 10.99 -20.46 2.31
C LYS A 153 11.32 -19.89 0.93
N VAL A 154 11.39 -20.74 -0.10
CA VAL A 154 11.69 -20.33 -1.47
C VAL A 154 10.68 -19.30 -1.97
N TRP A 155 9.40 -19.48 -1.63
CA TRP A 155 8.35 -18.52 -2.00
C TRP A 155 8.52 -17.17 -1.32
N LEU A 156 8.74 -17.13 0.01
CA LEU A 156 8.96 -15.89 0.75
C LEU A 156 10.20 -15.15 0.25
N ASP A 157 11.29 -15.88 -0.03
CA ASP A 157 12.52 -15.30 -0.58
C ASP A 157 12.31 -14.72 -1.99
N SER A 158 11.32 -15.21 -2.75
CA SER A 158 11.01 -14.75 -4.10
C SER A 158 10.05 -13.54 -4.17
N LEU A 159 9.36 -13.22 -3.09
CA LEU A 159 8.35 -12.14 -3.08
C LEU A 159 8.89 -10.74 -3.39
N PRO A 160 10.12 -10.35 -2.98
CA PRO A 160 10.71 -9.06 -3.32
C PRO A 160 11.12 -8.96 -4.79
N ASP A 161 11.35 -10.08 -5.45
CA ASP A 161 11.72 -10.14 -6.86
C ASP A 161 10.50 -9.93 -7.77
N ASP A 162 10.73 -9.82 -9.06
CA ASP A 162 9.76 -9.47 -10.09
C ASP A 162 8.56 -10.42 -10.24
N GLY A 163 8.40 -11.38 -9.34
CA GLY A 163 7.24 -12.26 -9.24
C GLY A 163 6.92 -13.00 -10.53
N ARG A 164 7.93 -13.45 -11.30
CA ARG A 164 7.76 -14.15 -12.60
C ARG A 164 6.93 -15.41 -12.50
N ASP A 165 6.80 -15.95 -11.30
CA ASP A 165 6.20 -17.25 -11.05
C ASP A 165 4.77 -17.16 -10.52
N VAL A 166 3.84 -16.64 -11.33
CA VAL A 166 2.41 -16.52 -10.96
C VAL A 166 1.80 -17.85 -10.50
N PHE A 167 2.19 -18.97 -11.12
CA PHE A 167 1.65 -20.30 -10.82
C PHE A 167 2.17 -20.88 -9.51
N PHE A 168 3.27 -20.32 -8.99
CA PHE A 168 3.77 -20.59 -7.65
C PHE A 168 3.19 -19.60 -6.63
N ASN A 169 3.20 -18.31 -6.95
CA ASN A 169 2.73 -17.26 -6.07
C ASN A 169 1.24 -17.39 -5.75
N LEU A 170 0.40 -17.68 -6.75
CA LEU A 170 -1.04 -17.74 -6.56
C LEU A 170 -1.47 -18.83 -5.57
N PRO A 171 -1.12 -20.13 -5.73
CA PRO A 171 -1.47 -21.16 -4.75
C PRO A 171 -0.83 -20.94 -3.38
N MET A 172 0.41 -20.44 -3.31
CA MET A 172 1.09 -20.20 -2.05
C MET A 172 0.44 -19.06 -1.27
N SER A 173 -0.07 -18.04 -1.95
CA SER A 173 -0.66 -16.84 -1.35
C SER A 173 -2.03 -17.08 -0.68
N ILE A 174 -2.63 -18.26 -0.82
CA ILE A 174 -3.82 -18.63 -0.04
C ILE A 174 -3.57 -18.53 1.47
N ARG A 175 -2.31 -18.65 1.88
CA ARG A 175 -1.87 -18.45 3.28
C ARG A 175 -2.07 -17.03 3.77
N GLY A 176 -2.11 -16.04 2.87
CA GLY A 176 -2.34 -14.63 3.20
C GLY A 176 -3.82 -14.24 3.33
N VAL A 177 -4.73 -15.18 3.08
CA VAL A 177 -6.18 -14.93 3.20
C VAL A 177 -6.64 -15.03 4.65
N SER A 178 -6.03 -15.92 5.44
CA SER A 178 -6.35 -16.08 6.86
C SER A 178 -5.35 -15.31 7.72
N PHE A 179 -5.85 -14.63 8.73
CA PHE A 179 -4.99 -13.96 9.69
C PHE A 179 -4.15 -14.97 10.48
N HIS A 180 -2.89 -14.65 10.67
CA HIS A 180 -1.98 -15.33 11.60
C HIS A 180 -1.01 -14.32 12.19
N ILE A 181 -0.67 -14.52 13.45
CA ILE A 181 0.28 -13.65 14.15
C ILE A 181 1.69 -13.91 13.61
N PRO A 182 2.42 -12.88 13.15
CA PRO A 182 3.82 -13.05 12.75
C PRO A 182 4.67 -13.61 13.89
N GLN A 183 5.58 -14.52 13.56
CA GLN A 183 6.50 -15.12 14.54
C GLN A 183 7.92 -14.64 14.25
N PHE A 184 8.55 -14.04 15.23
CA PHE A 184 9.92 -13.54 15.12
C PHE A 184 10.83 -14.23 16.13
N ALA A 185 12.00 -14.67 15.66
CA ALA A 185 13.07 -15.20 16.50
C ALA A 185 13.75 -14.01 17.21
N GLY A 186 13.61 -13.92 18.50
CA GLY A 186 14.20 -12.87 19.32
C GLY A 186 13.92 -13.11 20.80
N ASN A 187 14.38 -12.20 21.65
CA ASN A 187 14.12 -12.22 23.08
C ASN A 187 13.56 -10.86 23.52
N GLY A 188 12.24 -10.78 23.72
CA GLY A 188 11.58 -9.55 24.11
C GLY A 188 12.06 -8.99 25.46
N GLU A 189 12.53 -9.84 26.40
CA GLU A 189 13.08 -9.37 27.67
C GLU A 189 14.35 -8.51 27.49
N ASN A 190 15.18 -8.83 26.49
CA ASN A 190 16.34 -7.98 26.16
C ASN A 190 15.88 -6.60 25.73
N PHE A 191 14.84 -6.52 24.89
CA PHE A 191 14.31 -5.23 24.46
C PHE A 191 13.68 -4.46 25.61
N VAL A 192 12.97 -5.12 26.55
CA VAL A 192 12.42 -4.48 27.76
C VAL A 192 13.53 -3.88 28.63
N GLN A 193 14.66 -4.59 28.79
CA GLN A 193 15.82 -4.06 29.52
C GLN A 193 16.42 -2.84 28.80
N GLU A 194 16.59 -2.87 27.49
CA GLU A 194 17.07 -1.71 26.73
C GLU A 194 16.07 -0.53 26.81
N MET A 195 14.78 -0.80 26.74
CA MET A 195 13.73 0.22 26.87
C MET A 195 13.79 0.94 28.23
N ALA A 196 14.16 0.24 29.30
CA ALA A 196 14.33 0.84 30.62
C ALA A 196 15.52 1.82 30.71
N THR A 197 16.47 1.74 29.78
CA THR A 197 17.65 2.67 29.73
C THR A 197 17.35 3.96 28.97
N VAL A 198 16.26 4.03 28.19
CA VAL A 198 15.92 5.21 27.40
C VAL A 198 15.11 6.18 28.24
N ALA A 199 15.61 7.40 28.37
CA ALA A 199 14.94 8.45 29.13
C ALA A 199 13.59 8.83 28.51
N ASP A 200 12.59 9.02 29.37
CA ASP A 200 11.30 9.57 28.98
C ASP A 200 11.46 11.05 28.56
N TYR A 201 10.58 11.53 27.70
CA TYR A 201 10.51 12.93 27.29
C TYR A 201 9.52 13.71 28.19
N PRO A 202 9.67 15.04 28.29
CA PRO A 202 8.75 15.88 29.07
C PRO A 202 7.32 15.87 28.51
N LEU A 203 6.34 15.66 29.39
CA LEU A 203 4.93 15.78 29.04
C LEU A 203 4.49 17.25 29.08
N LYS A 204 3.62 17.65 28.15
CA LYS A 204 3.07 19.01 28.08
C LYS A 204 1.61 19.03 28.54
N LYS A 205 1.23 20.10 29.24
CA LYS A 205 -0.16 20.30 29.69
C LYS A 205 -1.05 20.79 28.57
N GLU A 206 -0.55 21.71 27.77
CA GLU A 206 -1.26 22.26 26.62
C GLU A 206 -1.12 21.31 25.42
N LYS A 207 -2.26 20.90 24.88
CA LYS A 207 -2.34 19.92 23.78
C LYS A 207 -2.61 20.67 22.48
N PRO A 208 -1.69 20.59 21.49
CA PRO A 208 -1.91 21.23 20.20
C PRO A 208 -2.96 20.51 19.37
N ASP A 209 -3.61 21.20 18.45
CA ASP A 209 -4.28 20.51 17.34
C ASP A 209 -3.21 19.81 16.47
N ILE A 210 -3.46 18.58 16.07
CA ILE A 210 -2.55 17.80 15.23
C ILE A 210 -3.22 17.55 13.88
N VAL A 211 -2.59 18.06 12.81
CA VAL A 211 -3.08 17.85 11.45
C VAL A 211 -2.02 17.07 10.69
N VAL A 212 -2.40 15.95 10.10
CA VAL A 212 -1.49 15.14 9.30
C VAL A 212 -2.04 14.94 7.91
N TRP A 213 -1.23 15.26 6.90
CA TRP A 213 -1.55 15.05 5.51
C TRP A 213 -0.78 13.86 4.96
N LEU A 214 -1.48 12.88 4.44
CA LEU A 214 -0.94 11.91 3.52
C LEU A 214 -1.05 12.49 2.12
N HIS A 215 0.10 12.81 1.53
CA HIS A 215 0.19 13.28 0.16
C HIS A 215 0.34 12.10 -0.79
N GLU A 216 -0.66 11.91 -1.62
CA GLU A 216 -0.70 10.83 -2.60
C GLU A 216 0.46 10.94 -3.61
N SER A 217 1.22 9.85 -3.79
CA SER A 217 2.28 9.71 -4.79
C SER A 217 3.37 10.78 -4.74
N THR A 218 3.69 11.36 -3.57
CA THR A 218 4.60 12.50 -3.51
C THR A 218 6.04 12.16 -3.13
N PHE A 219 6.97 12.72 -3.89
CA PHE A 219 8.41 12.63 -3.69
C PHE A 219 9.09 13.89 -4.22
N GLU A 220 10.10 14.39 -3.52
CA GLU A 220 10.80 15.61 -3.88
C GLU A 220 11.50 15.48 -5.24
N PRO A 221 11.16 16.31 -6.26
CA PRO A 221 11.73 16.19 -7.60
C PRO A 221 13.24 16.34 -7.65
N GLN A 222 13.86 17.09 -6.75
CA GLN A 222 15.31 17.28 -6.66
C GLN A 222 16.06 16.04 -6.22
N GLN A 223 15.38 15.04 -5.66
CA GLN A 223 15.99 13.76 -5.29
C GLN A 223 16.17 12.81 -6.49
N PHE A 224 15.51 13.09 -7.62
CA PHE A 224 15.84 12.39 -8.87
C PHE A 224 17.16 12.91 -9.44
N SER A 225 17.92 12.05 -10.13
CA SER A 225 19.22 12.42 -10.71
C SER A 225 19.11 13.26 -11.99
N PHE A 226 17.93 13.37 -12.59
CA PHE A 226 17.73 14.35 -13.65
C PHE A 226 17.56 15.71 -12.98
N THR A 227 18.60 16.49 -12.98
CA THR A 227 18.51 17.87 -12.52
C THR A 227 18.23 18.79 -13.70
N SER A 228 17.16 19.53 -13.59
CA SER A 228 17.03 20.77 -14.32
C SER A 228 17.22 21.89 -13.30
N GLU A 229 18.12 22.83 -13.58
CA GLU A 229 18.24 24.06 -12.79
C GLU A 229 16.92 24.85 -12.73
N GLN A 230 15.95 24.46 -13.55
CA GLN A 230 14.63 25.08 -13.66
C GLN A 230 13.52 24.37 -12.86
N LEU A 231 13.80 23.23 -12.18
CA LEU A 231 12.82 22.64 -11.30
C LEU A 231 12.57 23.56 -10.10
N PRO A 232 11.30 23.78 -9.71
CA PRO A 232 10.99 24.64 -8.59
C PRO A 232 11.51 24.03 -7.29
N LEU A 233 12.09 24.86 -6.43
CA LEU A 233 12.31 24.50 -5.03
C LEU A 233 10.98 24.60 -4.30
N LEU A 234 10.39 23.46 -3.98
CA LEU A 234 9.11 23.39 -3.29
C LEU A 234 9.31 23.64 -1.79
N ALA A 235 8.64 24.66 -1.25
CA ALA A 235 8.79 25.09 0.13
C ALA A 235 8.46 23.99 1.15
N MET A 236 7.54 23.09 0.80
CA MET A 236 7.15 21.97 1.64
C MET A 236 8.29 20.96 1.89
N TYR A 237 9.33 20.93 1.04
CA TYR A 237 10.52 20.10 1.22
C TYR A 237 11.73 20.88 1.74
N GLN A 238 11.59 22.18 1.93
CA GLN A 238 12.67 23.02 2.43
C GLN A 238 12.52 23.31 3.93
N HIS A 239 13.64 23.54 4.60
CA HIS A 239 13.61 23.94 5.99
C HIS A 239 13.10 25.38 6.13
N GLN A 240 11.92 25.55 6.72
CA GLN A 240 11.29 26.83 7.01
C GLN A 240 11.47 27.20 8.50
N GLN A 241 11.14 28.44 8.89
CA GLN A 241 11.31 28.92 10.27
C GLN A 241 10.53 28.06 11.30
N ASP A 242 9.36 27.56 10.93
CA ASP A 242 8.50 26.73 11.78
C ASP A 242 8.70 25.22 11.56
N THR A 243 9.61 24.81 10.67
CA THR A 243 9.97 23.40 10.48
C THR A 243 10.70 22.89 11.71
N LYS A 244 10.15 21.87 12.35
CA LYS A 244 10.75 21.19 13.49
C LYS A 244 11.54 19.96 13.07
N LEU A 245 11.05 19.25 12.06
CA LEU A 245 11.68 18.04 11.52
C LEU A 245 11.49 17.98 10.00
N HIS A 246 12.54 17.50 9.33
CA HIS A 246 12.48 17.06 7.95
C HIS A 246 13.36 15.82 7.79
N SER A 247 12.85 14.76 7.16
CA SER A 247 13.56 13.49 7.04
C SER A 247 13.16 12.74 5.79
N LEU A 248 14.09 11.95 5.25
CA LEU A 248 13.74 10.86 4.35
C LEU A 248 12.90 9.84 5.11
N LEU A 249 11.93 9.24 4.41
CA LEU A 249 10.93 8.36 4.98
C LEU A 249 10.89 7.03 4.22
N ARG A 250 11.14 5.91 4.93
CA ARG A 250 10.91 4.57 4.41
C ARG A 250 9.42 4.28 4.36
N VAL A 251 8.88 4.04 3.18
CA VAL A 251 7.51 3.58 2.93
C VAL A 251 7.49 2.11 2.49
N HIS A 252 6.32 1.46 2.56
CA HIS A 252 6.23 0.00 2.38
C HIS A 252 5.54 -0.38 1.06
N THR A 253 5.37 0.58 0.16
CA THR A 253 4.76 0.36 -1.16
C THR A 253 5.36 1.31 -2.20
N PHE A 254 5.15 1.00 -3.48
CA PHE A 254 5.57 1.82 -4.62
C PHE A 254 4.43 1.91 -5.63
N GLY A 255 4.16 3.13 -6.11
CA GLY A 255 3.25 3.38 -7.24
C GLY A 255 1.78 3.06 -6.97
N GLY A 256 1.38 2.88 -5.70
CA GLY A 256 0.01 2.59 -5.28
C GLY A 256 -0.06 1.77 -4.00
N ALA A 257 -1.26 1.30 -3.66
CA ALA A 257 -1.57 0.59 -2.41
C ALA A 257 -1.40 1.48 -1.17
N THR A 258 -1.92 2.68 -1.23
CA THR A 258 -1.93 3.71 -0.18
C THR A 258 -2.33 3.17 1.20
N TRP A 259 -3.26 2.20 1.25
CA TRP A 259 -3.67 1.54 2.51
C TRP A 259 -2.53 0.86 3.28
N LYS A 260 -1.41 0.50 2.62
CA LYS A 260 -0.22 -0.03 3.32
C LYS A 260 0.50 1.05 4.09
N SER A 261 0.61 2.24 3.50
CA SER A 261 1.20 3.41 4.13
C SER A 261 0.29 3.96 5.22
N GLU A 262 -1.01 4.00 4.99
CA GLU A 262 -1.99 4.36 6.01
C GLU A 262 -1.93 3.41 7.22
N PHE A 263 -1.87 2.09 6.98
CA PHE A 263 -1.74 1.10 8.04
C PHE A 263 -0.46 1.33 8.85
N ALA A 264 0.68 1.48 8.17
CA ALA A 264 1.95 1.69 8.85
C ALA A 264 1.93 2.96 9.72
N PHE A 265 1.39 4.06 9.22
CA PHE A 265 1.26 5.30 9.97
C PHE A 265 0.28 5.18 11.14
N LEU A 266 -0.93 4.68 10.90
CA LEU A 266 -2.02 4.65 11.89
C LEU A 266 -1.81 3.59 12.98
N CYS A 267 -1.24 2.43 12.63
CA CYS A 267 -0.97 1.37 13.61
C CYS A 267 0.43 1.42 14.21
N GLY A 268 1.39 2.12 13.58
CA GLY A 268 2.80 2.10 13.97
C GLY A 268 3.49 0.75 13.71
N LEU A 269 2.91 -0.11 12.88
CA LEU A 269 3.43 -1.43 12.52
C LEU A 269 3.82 -1.46 11.05
N PRO A 270 5.03 -1.92 10.70
CA PRO A 270 5.40 -2.11 9.30
C PRO A 270 4.45 -3.10 8.62
N SER A 271 3.83 -2.72 7.51
CA SER A 271 2.98 -3.65 6.75
C SER A 271 3.76 -4.87 6.25
N THR A 272 5.06 -4.72 6.05
CA THR A 272 6.01 -5.78 5.66
C THR A 272 6.14 -6.91 6.67
N ASP A 273 5.90 -6.66 7.96
CA ASP A 273 5.94 -7.69 9.00
C ASP A 273 4.87 -8.77 8.80
N PHE A 274 3.83 -8.46 8.01
CA PHE A 274 2.71 -9.36 7.74
C PHE A 274 2.86 -10.17 6.44
N GLY A 275 4.00 -10.06 5.76
CA GLY A 275 4.30 -10.83 4.56
C GLY A 275 3.19 -10.70 3.51
N VAL A 276 2.60 -11.82 3.09
CA VAL A 276 1.53 -11.82 2.07
C VAL A 276 0.24 -11.16 2.51
N MET A 277 -0.07 -11.11 3.80
CA MET A 277 -1.25 -10.39 4.32
C MET A 277 -1.14 -8.88 4.12
N ALA A 278 0.07 -8.35 3.92
CA ALA A 278 0.30 -6.93 3.67
C ALA A 278 -0.46 -6.40 2.44
N SER A 279 -0.74 -7.25 1.44
CA SER A 279 -1.48 -6.84 0.23
C SER A 279 -2.93 -6.44 0.52
N SER A 280 -3.54 -7.03 1.55
CA SER A 280 -4.92 -6.79 1.97
C SER A 280 -4.98 -6.37 3.45
N VAL A 281 -3.99 -5.64 3.93
CA VAL A 281 -3.78 -5.36 5.36
C VAL A 281 -5.00 -4.75 6.06
N PHE A 282 -5.79 -3.94 5.38
CA PHE A 282 -7.05 -3.38 5.93
C PHE A 282 -8.17 -4.40 6.07
N TYR A 283 -8.12 -5.50 5.29
CA TYR A 283 -9.07 -6.60 5.42
C TYR A 283 -8.59 -7.68 6.39
N SER A 284 -7.29 -8.03 6.28
CA SER A 284 -6.74 -9.21 6.92
C SER A 284 -6.08 -8.95 8.27
N VAL A 285 -5.53 -7.75 8.50
CA VAL A 285 -4.72 -7.45 9.70
C VAL A 285 -5.36 -6.36 10.57
N ALA A 286 -5.85 -5.27 9.97
CA ALA A 286 -6.41 -4.14 10.73
C ALA A 286 -7.44 -4.56 11.79
N PRO A 287 -8.38 -5.51 11.52
CA PRO A 287 -9.35 -5.96 12.53
C PRO A 287 -8.73 -6.64 13.75
N HIS A 288 -7.46 -7.02 13.68
CA HIS A 288 -6.75 -7.73 14.74
C HIS A 288 -5.81 -6.85 15.56
N THR A 289 -5.62 -5.57 15.17
CA THR A 289 -4.70 -4.66 15.86
C THR A 289 -5.27 -4.20 17.20
N GLN A 290 -4.44 -4.25 18.25
CA GLN A 290 -4.83 -3.81 19.59
C GLN A 290 -4.51 -2.34 19.84
N TYR A 291 -3.48 -1.83 19.19
CA TYR A 291 -2.95 -0.48 19.33
C TYR A 291 -3.09 0.30 18.02
N SER A 292 -3.24 1.62 18.14
CA SER A 292 -3.19 2.57 17.04
C SER A 292 -2.82 3.96 17.54
N LEU A 293 -2.31 4.81 16.66
CA LEU A 293 -2.11 6.23 16.96
C LEU A 293 -3.40 6.88 17.46
N ILE A 294 -4.52 6.54 16.84
CA ILE A 294 -5.83 7.12 17.16
C ILE A 294 -6.27 6.72 18.58
N LYS A 295 -6.13 5.45 18.96
CA LYS A 295 -6.44 4.99 20.33
C LYS A 295 -5.57 5.72 21.37
N ASN A 296 -4.28 5.91 21.09
CA ASN A 296 -3.38 6.66 21.97
C ASN A 296 -3.80 8.13 22.08
N LEU A 297 -4.12 8.79 20.98
CA LEU A 297 -4.57 10.18 20.97
C LEU A 297 -5.91 10.35 21.69
N LYS A 298 -6.85 9.42 21.53
CA LYS A 298 -8.11 9.42 22.27
C LYS A 298 -7.91 9.25 23.78
N ALA A 299 -6.98 8.41 24.20
CA ALA A 299 -6.60 8.29 25.62
C ALA A 299 -6.02 9.60 26.17
N GLU A 300 -5.45 10.43 25.30
CA GLU A 300 -5.00 11.79 25.60
C GLU A 300 -6.11 12.85 25.42
N GLY A 301 -7.35 12.46 25.13
CA GLY A 301 -8.51 13.34 25.06
C GLY A 301 -8.73 14.04 23.72
N TYR A 302 -8.11 13.58 22.64
CA TYR A 302 -8.33 14.11 21.31
C TYR A 302 -9.64 13.62 20.70
N PHE A 303 -10.26 14.49 19.88
CA PHE A 303 -11.29 14.08 18.94
C PHE A 303 -10.63 13.86 17.56
N CYS A 304 -10.82 12.68 16.98
CA CYS A 304 -10.06 12.20 15.83
C CYS A 304 -10.94 12.10 14.59
N VAL A 305 -10.59 12.86 13.54
CA VAL A 305 -11.33 12.92 12.27
C VAL A 305 -10.42 12.51 11.11
N ALA A 306 -10.89 11.60 10.27
CA ALA A 306 -10.29 11.33 8.96
C ALA A 306 -11.10 12.03 7.86
N LEU A 307 -10.41 12.65 6.89
CA LEU A 307 -10.97 13.27 5.70
C LEU A 307 -10.33 12.66 4.46
N SER A 308 -11.11 11.95 3.65
CA SER A 308 -10.62 11.29 2.44
C SER A 308 -11.49 11.63 1.23
N PRO A 309 -10.90 11.83 0.04
CA PRO A 309 -11.65 12.00 -1.19
C PRO A 309 -12.25 10.70 -1.75
N PHE A 310 -11.94 9.56 -1.13
CA PHE A 310 -12.48 8.26 -1.50
C PHE A 310 -13.77 7.94 -0.76
N THR A 311 -14.57 7.08 -1.39
CA THR A 311 -15.76 6.51 -0.75
C THR A 311 -15.35 5.69 0.48
N LYS A 312 -16.16 5.76 1.55
CA LYS A 312 -15.86 5.11 2.84
C LYS A 312 -15.65 3.59 2.72
N GLY A 313 -16.26 2.95 1.73
CA GLY A 313 -16.08 1.52 1.47
C GLY A 313 -14.81 1.15 0.70
N ASN A 314 -14.16 2.11 0.02
CA ASN A 314 -12.98 1.83 -0.80
C ASN A 314 -11.89 1.16 0.04
N TYR A 315 -11.28 0.10 -0.48
CA TYR A 315 -10.30 -0.77 0.19
C TYR A 315 -10.57 -1.07 1.68
N ASN A 316 -11.85 -1.12 2.08
CA ASN A 316 -12.32 -1.38 3.45
C ASN A 316 -11.95 -0.28 4.46
N ALA A 317 -11.74 0.97 4.01
CA ALA A 317 -11.26 2.05 4.84
C ALA A 317 -12.16 2.34 6.04
N GLN A 318 -13.50 2.36 5.88
CA GLN A 318 -14.43 2.59 6.99
C GLN A 318 -14.22 1.60 8.13
N ALA A 319 -14.21 0.28 7.83
CA ALA A 319 -14.05 -0.73 8.86
C ALA A 319 -12.67 -0.66 9.54
N ALA A 320 -11.61 -0.35 8.77
CA ALA A 320 -10.28 -0.18 9.33
C ALA A 320 -10.20 1.07 10.24
N TYR A 321 -10.74 2.20 9.80
CA TYR A 321 -10.71 3.45 10.58
C TYR A 321 -11.57 3.37 11.84
N ASP A 322 -12.74 2.72 11.77
CA ASP A 322 -13.57 2.45 12.94
C ASP A 322 -12.80 1.61 13.96
N HIS A 323 -12.09 0.58 13.49
CA HIS A 323 -11.28 -0.27 14.35
C HIS A 323 -10.08 0.47 14.96
N PHE A 324 -9.43 1.36 14.18
CA PHE A 324 -8.34 2.20 14.68
C PHE A 324 -8.82 3.23 15.72
N GLY A 325 -10.12 3.55 15.72
CA GLY A 325 -10.74 4.35 16.76
C GLY A 325 -11.08 5.79 16.35
N PHE A 326 -11.08 6.12 15.06
CA PHE A 326 -11.56 7.44 14.61
C PHE A 326 -12.98 7.71 15.10
N ASP A 327 -13.25 8.96 15.50
CA ASP A 327 -14.58 9.39 15.88
C ASP A 327 -15.45 9.68 14.66
N LEU A 328 -14.85 10.24 13.61
CA LEU A 328 -15.51 10.50 12.34
C LEU A 328 -14.60 10.15 11.17
N PHE A 329 -15.19 9.53 10.15
CA PHE A 329 -14.61 9.42 8.83
C PHE A 329 -15.50 10.19 7.84
N LEU A 330 -14.98 11.26 7.26
CA LEU A 330 -15.69 12.20 6.39
C LEU A 330 -15.11 12.18 4.99
N GLN A 331 -16.01 12.37 4.02
CA GLN A 331 -15.69 12.73 2.64
C GLN A 331 -16.00 14.22 2.44
N PRO A 332 -15.39 14.91 1.46
CA PRO A 332 -15.79 16.30 1.12
C PRO A 332 -17.29 16.44 0.86
N GLN A 333 -17.93 15.39 0.32
CA GLN A 333 -19.37 15.37 0.07
C GLN A 333 -20.21 15.42 1.37
N ASP A 334 -19.72 14.83 2.48
CA ASP A 334 -20.37 14.94 3.79
C ASP A 334 -20.36 16.40 4.29
N LEU A 335 -19.44 17.23 3.77
CA LEU A 335 -19.24 18.63 4.12
C LEU A 335 -19.74 19.60 3.04
N GLY A 336 -20.55 19.12 2.09
CA GLY A 336 -21.21 19.95 1.09
C GLY A 336 -20.51 20.05 -0.27
N TYR A 337 -19.48 19.23 -0.55
CA TYR A 337 -18.93 19.14 -1.91
C TYR A 337 -19.99 18.60 -2.89
N PRO A 338 -20.20 19.24 -4.07
CA PRO A 338 -21.33 18.92 -4.96
C PRO A 338 -21.09 17.68 -5.82
N ALA A 339 -20.95 16.50 -5.16
CA ALA A 339 -20.85 15.22 -5.82
C ALA A 339 -21.55 14.12 -4.99
N PRO A 340 -22.01 13.02 -5.62
CA PRO A 340 -22.60 11.90 -4.89
C PRO A 340 -21.59 11.25 -3.91
N LEU A 341 -22.06 10.84 -2.73
CA LEU A 341 -21.27 10.11 -1.73
C LEU A 341 -20.68 8.79 -2.25
N SER A 342 -21.29 8.21 -3.28
CA SER A 342 -20.84 6.96 -3.91
C SER A 342 -19.69 7.14 -4.91
N LYS A 343 -19.17 8.37 -5.09
CA LYS A 343 -18.12 8.67 -6.06
C LYS A 343 -16.80 9.04 -5.40
N ASN A 344 -15.71 8.39 -5.86
CA ASN A 344 -14.35 8.79 -5.56
C ASN A 344 -14.00 10.09 -6.31
N LEU A 345 -13.36 11.02 -5.61
CA LEU A 345 -12.99 12.32 -6.18
C LEU A 345 -11.54 12.30 -6.69
N TRP A 346 -11.27 11.54 -7.77
CA TRP A 346 -9.94 11.33 -8.35
C TRP A 346 -9.19 12.61 -8.75
N HIS A 347 -9.92 13.71 -9.02
CA HIS A 347 -9.35 14.95 -9.52
C HIS A 347 -9.59 16.14 -8.60
N ILE A 348 -10.01 15.88 -7.34
CA ILE A 348 -10.21 16.97 -6.39
C ILE A 348 -8.88 17.70 -6.15
N GLU A 349 -8.89 19.00 -6.22
CA GLU A 349 -7.69 19.80 -5.93
C GLU A 349 -7.37 19.76 -4.44
N SER A 350 -6.08 19.73 -4.10
CA SER A 350 -5.62 19.70 -2.71
C SER A 350 -6.06 20.94 -1.93
N SER A 351 -6.27 22.09 -2.62
CA SER A 351 -6.86 23.30 -2.04
C SER A 351 -8.32 23.13 -1.61
N GLU A 352 -9.11 22.30 -2.30
CA GLU A 352 -10.46 21.96 -1.85
C GLU A 352 -10.41 21.06 -0.61
N MET A 353 -9.49 20.09 -0.57
CA MET A 353 -9.26 19.29 0.64
C MET A 353 -8.87 20.17 1.83
N ALA A 354 -8.02 21.18 1.61
CA ALA A 354 -7.63 22.14 2.64
C ALA A 354 -8.82 22.95 3.18
N LYS A 355 -9.74 23.37 2.31
CA LYS A 355 -10.98 24.06 2.71
C LYS A 355 -11.82 23.19 3.67
N TYR A 356 -12.00 21.91 3.35
CA TYR A 356 -12.77 21.00 4.22
C TYR A 356 -12.02 20.68 5.52
N ALA A 357 -10.70 20.55 5.47
CA ALA A 357 -9.88 20.43 6.69
C ALA A 357 -10.00 21.67 7.60
N GLN A 358 -10.06 22.88 7.02
CA GLN A 358 -10.33 24.10 7.77
C GLN A 358 -11.74 24.10 8.39
N MET A 359 -12.77 23.71 7.63
CA MET A 359 -14.15 23.57 8.15
C MET A 359 -14.21 22.61 9.35
N ILE A 360 -13.46 21.50 9.30
CA ILE A 360 -13.35 20.54 10.40
C ILE A 360 -12.69 21.21 11.63
N LEU A 361 -11.56 21.88 11.45
CA LEU A 361 -10.84 22.54 12.53
C LEU A 361 -11.62 23.71 13.16
N GLU A 362 -12.44 24.41 12.37
CA GLU A 362 -13.32 25.49 12.83
C GLU A 362 -14.69 24.99 13.31
N LYS A 363 -14.91 23.66 13.27
CA LYS A 363 -16.16 23.01 13.71
C LYS A 363 -17.41 23.55 12.99
N GLN A 364 -17.24 23.93 11.71
CA GLN A 364 -18.27 24.57 10.87
C GLN A 364 -19.24 23.56 10.25
N HIS A 365 -19.62 22.52 11.00
CA HIS A 365 -20.59 21.52 10.55
C HIS A 365 -21.32 20.92 11.76
N PRO A 366 -22.63 20.62 11.67
CA PRO A 366 -23.41 20.08 12.79
C PRO A 366 -22.82 18.85 13.46
N LEU A 367 -22.12 18.00 12.73
CA LEU A 367 -21.43 16.81 13.27
C LEU A 367 -20.25 17.16 14.20
N LEU A 368 -19.79 18.43 14.19
CA LEU A 368 -18.58 18.88 14.87
C LEU A 368 -18.85 19.94 15.95
N GLU A 369 -20.07 20.53 15.98
CA GLU A 369 -20.41 21.65 16.86
C GLU A 369 -20.18 21.40 18.38
N PRO A 370 -20.45 20.22 18.96
CA PRO A 370 -20.31 20.00 20.40
C PRO A 370 -18.89 19.69 20.86
N ILE A 371 -17.87 19.76 19.95
CA ILE A 371 -16.52 19.27 20.25
C ILE A 371 -15.66 20.38 20.87
N ASP A 372 -15.21 20.18 22.12
CA ASP A 372 -14.28 21.09 22.82
C ASP A 372 -12.85 20.56 22.89
N GLN A 373 -12.66 19.26 22.61
CA GLN A 373 -11.36 18.60 22.67
C GLN A 373 -10.37 19.18 21.63
N PRO A 374 -9.05 19.02 21.85
CA PRO A 374 -8.06 19.20 20.81
C PRO A 374 -8.32 18.21 19.67
N MET A 375 -8.04 18.61 18.44
CA MET A 375 -8.39 17.84 17.26
C MET A 375 -7.18 17.10 16.69
N PHE A 376 -7.39 15.86 16.28
CA PHE A 376 -6.53 15.18 15.32
C PHE A 376 -7.26 15.08 13.99
N VAL A 377 -6.70 15.70 12.95
CA VAL A 377 -7.29 15.68 11.61
C VAL A 377 -6.32 15.01 10.64
N TYR A 378 -6.73 13.87 10.10
CA TYR A 378 -5.98 13.11 9.11
C TYR A 378 -6.58 13.34 7.72
N VAL A 379 -5.78 13.88 6.79
CA VAL A 379 -6.23 14.31 5.46
C VAL A 379 -5.49 13.55 4.39
N LEU A 380 -6.21 12.95 3.44
CA LEU A 380 -5.65 12.35 2.24
C LEU A 380 -5.81 13.31 1.06
N THR A 381 -4.75 13.45 0.23
CA THR A 381 -4.86 14.09 -1.08
C THR A 381 -5.09 13.06 -2.18
N MET A 382 -5.40 13.52 -3.40
CA MET A 382 -5.60 12.63 -4.55
C MET A 382 -5.14 13.26 -5.88
N ARG A 383 -4.98 14.57 -5.92
CA ARG A 383 -4.69 15.28 -7.17
C ARG A 383 -3.34 14.88 -7.78
N GLU A 384 -2.40 14.50 -6.93
CA GLU A 384 -1.04 14.13 -7.29
C GLU A 384 -0.92 12.69 -7.82
N HIS A 385 -1.98 11.88 -7.70
CA HIS A 385 -2.06 10.51 -8.22
C HIS A 385 -1.99 10.46 -9.75
N GLY A 386 -1.30 9.43 -10.29
CA GLY A 386 -1.36 9.09 -11.71
C GLY A 386 -2.78 8.69 -12.20
N PRO A 387 -3.00 8.54 -13.50
CA PRO A 387 -2.02 8.68 -14.56
C PRO A 387 -1.63 10.14 -14.82
N TYR A 388 -0.37 10.35 -15.21
CA TYR A 388 0.13 11.66 -15.59
C TYR A 388 -0.10 11.89 -17.08
N CYS A 389 -0.20 13.17 -17.49
CA CYS A 389 -0.49 13.57 -18.87
C CYS A 389 0.78 14.01 -19.60
N ALA A 390 1.25 13.20 -20.55
CA ALA A 390 2.40 13.56 -21.38
C ALA A 390 2.16 14.74 -22.33
N GLY A 391 0.89 15.10 -22.59
CA GLY A 391 0.50 16.26 -23.39
C GLY A 391 0.44 17.58 -22.63
N THR A 392 0.73 17.57 -21.32
CA THR A 392 0.83 18.79 -20.52
C THR A 392 2.00 19.64 -21.01
N GLU A 393 1.84 20.97 -21.00
CA GLU A 393 2.90 21.88 -21.40
C GLU A 393 4.17 21.64 -20.59
N ASN A 394 5.32 21.48 -21.27
CA ASN A 394 6.61 21.30 -20.63
C ASN A 394 7.16 22.64 -20.14
N ILE A 395 6.70 23.08 -18.96
CA ILE A 395 7.15 24.30 -18.30
C ILE A 395 8.58 24.15 -17.81
N TYR A 396 8.94 22.95 -17.36
CA TYR A 396 10.27 22.65 -16.86
C TYR A 396 11.11 21.96 -17.93
N GLN A 397 12.31 22.50 -18.17
CA GLN A 397 13.28 21.88 -19.06
C GLN A 397 14.04 20.80 -18.29
N ILE A 398 13.67 19.55 -18.51
CA ILE A 398 14.29 18.40 -17.85
C ILE A 398 15.36 17.82 -18.77
N ASP A 399 16.62 17.93 -18.36
CA ASP A 399 17.73 17.27 -19.03
C ASP A 399 17.93 15.87 -18.43
N ALA A 400 17.42 14.89 -19.14
CA ALA A 400 17.51 13.48 -18.75
C ALA A 400 17.63 12.61 -20.01
N PRO A 401 18.85 12.34 -20.49
CA PRO A 401 19.07 11.54 -21.72
C PRO A 401 18.43 10.15 -21.68
N SER A 402 18.18 9.62 -20.49
CA SER A 402 17.52 8.34 -20.29
C SER A 402 15.99 8.38 -20.45
N LEU A 403 15.38 9.56 -20.51
CA LEU A 403 13.94 9.75 -20.65
C LEU A 403 13.54 10.08 -22.09
N SER A 404 12.46 9.45 -22.57
CA SER A 404 11.83 9.85 -23.83
C SER A 404 11.05 11.16 -23.64
N LYS A 405 10.72 11.85 -24.74
CA LYS A 405 9.86 13.05 -24.71
C LYS A 405 8.52 12.79 -23.99
N HIS A 406 7.96 11.60 -24.17
CA HIS A 406 6.75 11.17 -23.47
C HIS A 406 6.94 11.18 -21.94
N HIS A 407 8.00 10.53 -21.44
CA HIS A 407 8.28 10.48 -20.00
C HIS A 407 8.62 11.86 -19.42
N ILE A 408 9.32 12.72 -20.18
CA ILE A 408 9.55 14.12 -19.78
C ILE A 408 8.21 14.85 -19.60
N GLY A 409 7.24 14.63 -20.49
CA GLY A 409 5.89 15.18 -20.34
C GLY A 409 5.18 14.69 -19.07
N LEU A 410 5.25 13.38 -18.75
CA LEU A 410 4.69 12.83 -17.52
C LEU A 410 5.30 13.47 -16.27
N VAL A 411 6.63 13.63 -16.23
CA VAL A 411 7.33 14.26 -15.10
C VAL A 411 6.93 15.73 -14.98
N ASN A 412 6.80 16.45 -16.12
CA ASN A 412 6.34 17.85 -16.10
C ASN A 412 4.92 18.00 -15.49
N ASP A 413 3.97 17.14 -15.87
CA ASP A 413 2.63 17.13 -15.27
C ASP A 413 2.70 16.89 -13.77
N TYR A 414 3.51 15.92 -13.36
CA TYR A 414 3.73 15.60 -11.95
C TYR A 414 4.28 16.79 -11.16
N VAL A 415 5.35 17.43 -11.63
CA VAL A 415 5.96 18.58 -10.95
C VAL A 415 5.00 19.77 -10.86
N GLN A 416 4.17 19.99 -11.90
CA GLN A 416 3.15 21.02 -11.88
C GLN A 416 2.06 20.75 -10.82
N ARG A 417 1.67 19.46 -10.62
CA ARG A 417 0.74 19.08 -9.54
C ARG A 417 1.37 19.32 -8.17
N LEU A 418 2.64 18.93 -7.98
CA LEU A 418 3.38 19.19 -6.74
C LEU A 418 3.52 20.69 -6.44
N THR A 419 3.73 21.53 -7.46
CA THR A 419 3.80 22.99 -7.28
C THR A 419 2.48 23.54 -6.74
N ARG A 420 1.34 23.03 -7.22
CA ARG A 420 0.02 23.42 -6.67
C ARG A 420 -0.18 22.91 -5.24
N LEU A 421 0.25 21.69 -4.94
CA LEU A 421 0.21 21.13 -3.59
C LEU A 421 1.07 21.98 -2.64
N ASP A 422 2.28 22.34 -3.03
CA ASP A 422 3.19 23.19 -2.26
C ASP A 422 2.53 24.55 -1.90
N GLN A 423 1.94 25.22 -2.88
CA GLN A 423 1.19 26.45 -2.67
C GLN A 423 0.01 26.25 -1.70
N CYS A 424 -0.69 25.12 -1.82
CA CYS A 424 -1.76 24.75 -0.91
C CYS A 424 -1.25 24.56 0.53
N MET A 425 -0.15 23.82 0.71
CA MET A 425 0.42 23.55 2.04
C MET A 425 0.93 24.83 2.71
N GLU A 426 1.56 25.73 1.96
CA GLU A 426 1.97 27.04 2.49
C GLU A 426 0.77 27.92 2.87
N ALA A 427 -0.30 27.90 2.09
CA ALA A 427 -1.54 28.60 2.42
C ALA A 427 -2.22 28.00 3.66
N PHE A 428 -2.27 26.67 3.76
CA PHE A 428 -2.85 25.97 4.91
C PHE A 428 -2.04 26.20 6.19
N ASN A 429 -0.73 26.20 6.10
CA ASN A 429 0.13 26.52 7.25
C ASN A 429 -0.05 27.97 7.73
N ARG A 430 -0.13 28.95 6.81
CA ARG A 430 -0.45 30.33 7.19
C ARG A 430 -1.80 30.44 7.89
N TYR A 431 -2.81 29.71 7.42
CA TYR A 431 -4.11 29.63 8.09
C TYR A 431 -3.95 29.10 9.53
N LEU A 432 -3.20 28.00 9.74
CA LEU A 432 -2.97 27.45 11.08
C LEU A 432 -2.26 28.47 12.00
N GLN A 433 -1.29 29.21 11.49
CA GLN A 433 -0.61 30.29 12.23
C GLN A 433 -1.59 31.38 12.64
N GLN A 434 -2.48 31.80 11.74
CA GLN A 434 -3.47 32.85 11.99
C GLN A 434 -4.53 32.46 13.03
N ARG A 435 -4.80 31.16 13.22
CA ARG A 435 -5.72 30.70 14.28
C ARG A 435 -5.23 31.02 15.69
N GLY A 436 -3.94 31.26 15.87
CA GLY A 436 -3.36 31.58 17.20
C GLY A 436 -3.41 30.43 18.22
N LYS A 437 -3.76 29.21 17.81
CA LYS A 437 -3.76 28.00 18.64
C LYS A 437 -2.48 27.20 18.41
N PRO A 438 -1.96 26.48 19.42
CA PRO A 438 -0.88 25.55 19.20
C PRO A 438 -1.26 24.47 18.20
N TYR A 439 -0.36 24.19 17.22
CA TYR A 439 -0.58 23.15 16.24
C TYR A 439 0.70 22.37 15.90
N LEU A 440 0.50 21.12 15.51
CA LEU A 440 1.46 20.31 14.76
C LEU A 440 0.87 20.07 13.36
N LEU A 441 1.64 20.39 12.33
CA LEU A 441 1.34 20.07 10.94
C LEU A 441 2.37 19.08 10.42
N GLY A 442 1.98 17.81 10.31
CA GLY A 442 2.78 16.77 9.70
C GLY A 442 2.31 16.46 8.28
N TYR A 443 3.23 16.16 7.37
CA TYR A 443 2.86 15.65 6.05
C TYR A 443 3.94 14.74 5.48
N PHE A 444 3.50 13.75 4.70
CA PHE A 444 4.38 12.76 4.10
C PHE A 444 3.83 12.21 2.79
N GLY A 445 4.73 11.76 1.89
CA GLY A 445 4.35 10.98 0.72
C GLY A 445 4.11 9.52 1.08
N ASP A 446 3.01 8.95 0.62
CA ASP A 446 2.65 7.56 0.89
C ASP A 446 3.48 6.55 0.07
N HIS A 447 3.86 6.92 -1.13
CA HIS A 447 4.78 6.23 -2.03
C HIS A 447 5.27 7.17 -3.13
N GLN A 448 6.26 6.72 -3.90
CA GLN A 448 6.73 7.46 -5.06
C GLN A 448 5.77 7.33 -6.26
N PRO A 449 5.80 8.31 -7.18
CA PRO A 449 5.04 8.25 -8.43
C PRO A 449 5.53 7.14 -9.35
N ASN A 450 4.60 6.53 -10.09
CA ASN A 450 4.92 5.58 -11.14
C ASN A 450 4.74 6.26 -12.51
N PHE A 451 5.85 6.47 -13.22
CA PHE A 451 5.88 7.05 -14.57
C PHE A 451 5.88 5.94 -15.63
N GLU A 452 4.79 5.17 -15.72
CA GLU A 452 4.65 4.06 -16.67
C GLU A 452 5.85 3.09 -16.64
N GLN A 453 6.37 2.79 -15.43
CA GLN A 453 7.51 1.89 -15.15
C GLN A 453 8.88 2.39 -15.62
N LYS A 454 8.99 3.62 -16.08
CA LYS A 454 10.32 4.16 -16.30
C LYS A 454 11.05 4.25 -14.98
N LYS A 455 12.12 3.45 -14.83
CA LYS A 455 13.03 3.58 -13.70
C LYS A 455 13.72 4.93 -13.81
N LEU A 456 13.50 5.77 -12.82
CA LEU A 456 14.28 6.98 -12.62
C LEU A 456 15.49 6.65 -11.75
N THR A 457 16.55 7.40 -11.93
CA THR A 457 17.73 7.33 -11.07
C THR A 457 17.65 8.42 -10.00
N TYR A 458 18.34 8.22 -8.88
CA TYR A 458 18.25 9.08 -7.72
C TYR A 458 19.58 9.78 -7.44
N GLN A 459 19.53 10.92 -6.74
CA GLN A 459 20.69 11.54 -6.12
C GLN A 459 21.29 10.60 -5.06
N ALA A 460 22.59 10.76 -4.78
CA ALA A 460 23.30 9.91 -3.82
C ALA A 460 22.64 9.88 -2.43
N SER A 461 22.00 10.99 -2.02
CA SER A 461 21.23 11.10 -0.76
C SER A 461 20.14 10.03 -0.61
N VAL A 462 19.63 9.50 -1.70
CA VAL A 462 18.60 8.46 -1.74
C VAL A 462 19.15 7.16 -2.33
N ALA A 463 19.99 7.23 -3.36
CA ALA A 463 20.55 6.06 -4.05
C ALA A 463 21.40 5.16 -3.15
N ASP A 464 22.02 5.73 -2.10
CA ASP A 464 22.88 4.99 -1.16
C ASP A 464 22.08 4.09 -0.19
N PHE A 465 20.76 4.26 -0.11
CA PHE A 465 19.93 3.37 0.69
C PHE A 465 19.48 2.14 -0.10
N PRO A 466 19.31 0.99 0.58
CA PRO A 466 18.61 -0.15 -0.01
C PRO A 466 17.21 0.25 -0.46
N TYR A 467 16.77 -0.26 -1.62
CA TYR A 467 15.42 -0.02 -2.14
C TYR A 467 15.02 1.47 -2.21
N PRO A 468 15.71 2.30 -2.99
CA PRO A 468 15.46 3.74 -3.09
C PRO A 468 14.05 4.08 -3.62
N ASP A 469 13.43 3.18 -4.39
CA ASP A 469 12.03 3.30 -4.87
C ASP A 469 11.00 3.37 -3.71
N TYR A 470 11.38 2.94 -2.48
CA TYR A 470 10.53 2.93 -1.28
C TYR A 470 10.92 4.04 -0.29
N ILE A 471 11.40 5.16 -0.79
CA ILE A 471 11.76 6.33 0.02
C ILE A 471 10.92 7.53 -0.42
N THR A 472 10.30 8.21 0.53
CA THR A 472 9.63 9.51 0.38
C THR A 472 10.18 10.49 1.40
N GLN A 473 9.43 11.53 1.78
CA GLN A 473 9.83 12.50 2.80
C GLN A 473 8.73 12.68 3.84
N PHE A 474 9.14 13.02 5.04
CA PHE A 474 8.28 13.47 6.13
C PHE A 474 8.74 14.84 6.62
N THR A 475 7.80 15.76 6.79
CA THR A 475 8.03 17.07 7.39
C THR A 475 7.05 17.32 8.54
N LEU A 476 7.56 17.92 9.62
CA LEU A 476 6.76 18.36 10.76
C LEU A 476 7.00 19.84 11.01
N ARG A 477 5.94 20.61 11.06
CA ARG A 477 5.92 22.05 11.37
C ARG A 477 5.12 22.32 12.64
N ALA A 478 5.48 23.33 13.39
CA ALA A 478 4.77 23.75 14.60
C ALA A 478 5.01 25.23 14.92
N ASN A 479 4.02 25.88 15.55
CA ASN A 479 4.15 27.26 16.05
C ASN A 479 4.56 27.35 17.52
N PHE A 480 5.00 26.23 18.12
CA PHE A 480 5.49 26.17 19.49
C PHE A 480 6.78 25.33 19.56
N ASP A 481 7.45 25.37 20.71
CA ASP A 481 8.66 24.55 20.94
C ASP A 481 8.27 23.10 21.21
N THR A 482 8.59 22.22 20.28
CA THR A 482 8.41 20.77 20.44
C THR A 482 9.50 20.18 21.35
N ASN A 483 9.29 18.98 21.87
CA ASN A 483 10.39 18.23 22.46
C ASN A 483 11.48 17.96 21.39
N PRO A 484 12.76 17.97 21.77
CA PRO A 484 13.84 17.58 20.87
C PRO A 484 13.66 16.13 20.43
N ILE A 485 13.67 15.90 19.12
CA ILE A 485 13.48 14.56 18.57
C ILE A 485 14.72 14.16 17.80
N GLN A 486 15.29 13.04 18.20
CA GLN A 486 16.38 12.42 17.45
C GLN A 486 15.81 11.60 16.31
N LEU A 487 16.13 11.98 15.07
CA LEU A 487 15.75 11.24 13.87
C LEU A 487 16.92 10.37 13.38
N PRO A 488 16.61 9.16 12.88
CA PRO A 488 17.57 8.38 12.10
C PRO A 488 17.81 9.03 10.72
N LYS A 489 18.82 8.59 9.99
CA LYS A 489 19.07 9.03 8.61
C LYS A 489 17.89 8.71 7.68
N LEU A 490 17.19 7.62 7.94
CA LEU A 490 15.99 7.18 7.25
C LEU A 490 14.95 6.79 8.29
N LEU A 491 13.90 7.58 8.43
CA LEU A 491 12.80 7.32 9.34
C LEU A 491 11.86 6.29 8.71
N ASP A 492 11.39 5.31 9.47
CA ASP A 492 10.32 4.41 8.96
C ASP A 492 8.95 5.04 9.20
N LEU A 493 8.04 4.90 8.23
CA LEU A 493 6.68 5.45 8.30
C LEU A 493 5.91 4.96 9.54
N ALA A 494 6.16 3.72 9.97
CA ALA A 494 5.56 3.17 11.18
C ALA A 494 6.07 3.84 12.48
N GLN A 495 7.10 4.69 12.42
CA GLN A 495 7.61 5.46 13.55
C GLN A 495 7.03 6.89 13.61
N VAL A 496 6.37 7.37 12.56
CA VAL A 496 5.87 8.75 12.48
C VAL A 496 4.83 9.03 13.57
N GLY A 497 3.95 8.07 13.90
CA GLY A 497 3.01 8.22 15.03
C GLY A 497 3.72 8.50 16.36
N GLY A 498 4.80 7.76 16.65
CA GLY A 498 5.64 7.99 17.82
C GLY A 498 6.34 9.36 17.82
N VAL A 499 6.77 9.85 16.64
CA VAL A 499 7.32 11.20 16.47
C VAL A 499 6.30 12.27 16.84
N LEU A 500 5.05 12.13 16.38
CA LEU A 500 3.96 13.08 16.69
C LEU A 500 3.65 13.12 18.20
N ILE A 501 3.55 11.96 18.83
CA ILE A 501 3.29 11.82 20.28
C ILE A 501 4.42 12.51 21.07
N GLU A 502 5.67 12.23 20.73
CA GLU A 502 6.83 12.85 21.42
C GLU A 502 6.91 14.36 21.16
N ALA A 503 6.71 14.83 19.92
CA ALA A 503 6.72 16.24 19.56
C ALA A 503 5.65 17.04 20.31
N ALA A 504 4.45 16.50 20.41
CA ALA A 504 3.33 17.10 21.13
C ALA A 504 3.51 17.02 22.67
N GLY A 505 4.44 16.22 23.17
CA GLY A 505 4.61 15.99 24.62
C GLY A 505 3.43 15.23 25.23
N LEU A 506 2.83 14.30 24.50
CA LEU A 506 1.71 13.46 24.95
C LEU A 506 2.23 12.16 25.58
N LYS A 507 1.43 11.55 26.43
CA LYS A 507 1.75 10.25 27.01
C LYS A 507 1.64 9.16 25.94
N ALA A 508 2.72 8.39 25.79
CA ALA A 508 2.72 7.19 24.96
C ALA A 508 2.19 5.99 25.75
N ASP A 509 1.35 5.16 25.11
CA ASP A 509 1.02 3.84 25.61
C ASP A 509 2.22 2.87 25.53
N ASN A 510 2.08 1.65 25.99
CA ASN A 510 3.17 0.68 26.02
C ASN A 510 3.73 0.39 24.62
N PHE A 511 2.87 0.37 23.61
CA PHE A 511 3.30 0.15 22.23
C PHE A 511 4.10 1.35 21.68
N PHE A 512 3.55 2.57 21.77
CA PHE A 512 4.25 3.75 21.26
C PHE A 512 5.50 4.08 22.09
N ARG A 513 5.54 3.74 23.39
CA ARG A 513 6.78 3.80 24.17
C ARG A 513 7.86 2.89 23.59
N ALA A 514 7.52 1.65 23.25
CA ALA A 514 8.43 0.72 22.59
C ALA A 514 8.86 1.21 21.19
N ASN A 515 7.91 1.74 20.39
CA ASN A 515 8.15 2.29 19.07
C ASN A 515 9.14 3.48 19.11
N ILE A 516 8.93 4.44 20.01
CA ILE A 516 9.83 5.58 20.26
C ILE A 516 11.21 5.11 20.72
N THR A 517 11.25 4.13 21.62
CA THR A 517 12.52 3.53 22.09
C THR A 517 13.29 2.90 20.94
N MET A 518 12.62 2.09 20.13
CA MET A 518 13.25 1.44 18.99
C MET A 518 13.81 2.46 17.99
N ARG A 519 13.09 3.56 17.73
CA ARG A 519 13.58 4.67 16.89
C ARG A 519 14.86 5.28 17.46
N LYS A 520 14.92 5.53 18.78
CA LYS A 520 16.10 6.10 19.44
C LYS A 520 17.30 5.16 19.44
N LEU A 521 17.09 3.87 19.59
CA LEU A 521 18.15 2.87 19.73
C LEU A 521 18.65 2.29 18.41
N ASN A 522 17.79 2.08 17.43
CA ASN A 522 18.13 1.39 16.19
C ASN A 522 17.88 2.23 14.94
N GLY A 523 16.89 3.11 14.98
CA GLY A 523 16.55 4.01 13.88
C GLY A 523 15.76 3.39 12.75
N ALA A 524 15.74 2.06 12.58
CA ALA A 524 15.11 1.39 11.46
C ALA A 524 14.21 0.22 11.90
N LEU A 525 13.13 -0.03 11.16
CA LEU A 525 12.22 -1.15 11.36
C LEU A 525 12.30 -2.19 10.23
N GLN A 526 13.02 -1.89 9.13
CA GLN A 526 13.29 -2.84 8.05
C GLN A 526 14.68 -3.46 8.24
N GLU A 527 14.81 -4.74 7.91
CA GLU A 527 16.08 -5.46 8.03
C GLU A 527 17.18 -4.86 7.14
N SER A 528 16.78 -4.43 5.92
CA SER A 528 17.68 -3.78 4.96
C SER A 528 18.27 -2.45 5.45
N ASP A 529 17.58 -1.78 6.36
CA ASP A 529 17.95 -0.45 6.85
C ASP A 529 18.55 -0.50 8.27
N SER A 530 18.43 -1.65 8.94
CA SER A 530 18.84 -1.83 10.34
C SER A 530 20.35 -2.08 10.46
N ASN A 531 20.98 -1.35 11.36
CA ASN A 531 22.37 -1.58 11.77
C ASN A 531 22.50 -2.60 12.92
N ASN A 532 21.39 -3.07 13.49
CA ASN A 532 21.35 -4.07 14.56
C ASN A 532 20.14 -5.00 14.39
N LEU A 533 20.35 -6.09 13.66
CA LEU A 533 19.29 -7.08 13.37
C LEU A 533 18.81 -7.80 14.62
N GLN A 534 19.69 -8.04 15.61
CA GLN A 534 19.29 -8.71 16.84
C GLN A 534 18.31 -7.84 17.64
N ARG A 535 18.58 -6.54 17.79
CA ARG A 535 17.65 -5.61 18.46
C ARG A 535 16.31 -5.53 17.71
N LEU A 536 16.34 -5.50 16.39
CA LEU A 536 15.10 -5.52 15.60
C LEU A 536 14.30 -6.81 15.84
N ALA A 537 14.97 -7.96 15.92
CA ALA A 537 14.33 -9.24 16.23
C ALA A 537 13.75 -9.26 17.67
N ASP A 538 14.49 -8.75 18.65
CA ASP A 538 14.06 -8.65 20.05
C ASP A 538 12.85 -7.70 20.20
N TYR A 539 12.87 -6.56 19.51
CA TYR A 539 11.73 -5.63 19.42
C TYR A 539 10.48 -6.28 18.82
N ARG A 540 10.61 -6.94 17.66
CA ARG A 540 9.49 -7.64 17.02
C ARG A 540 8.95 -8.77 17.92
N HIS A 541 9.84 -9.55 18.54
CA HIS A 541 9.41 -10.56 19.51
C HIS A 541 8.62 -9.94 20.67
N TYR A 542 9.10 -8.83 21.25
CA TYR A 542 8.37 -8.10 22.28
C TYR A 542 6.99 -7.69 21.80
N LEU A 543 6.88 -7.07 20.63
CA LEU A 543 5.60 -6.58 20.11
C LEU A 543 4.58 -7.72 19.88
N TYR A 544 4.98 -8.76 19.16
CA TYR A 544 4.03 -9.76 18.67
C TYR A 544 3.78 -10.89 19.65
N GLN A 545 4.77 -11.31 20.43
CA GLN A 545 4.66 -12.43 21.35
C GLN A 545 4.36 -12.02 22.80
N GLN A 546 4.88 -10.88 23.28
CA GLN A 546 4.67 -10.43 24.66
C GLN A 546 3.57 -9.37 24.78
N LEU A 547 3.69 -8.25 24.04
CA LEU A 547 2.73 -7.16 24.08
C LEU A 547 1.43 -7.50 23.31
N LYS A 548 1.50 -8.47 22.38
CA LYS A 548 0.36 -8.96 21.57
C LYS A 548 -0.33 -7.81 20.82
N VAL A 549 0.45 -7.05 20.07
CA VAL A 549 -0.04 -5.89 19.32
C VAL A 549 -1.10 -6.25 18.26
N VAL A 550 -1.18 -7.54 17.91
CA VAL A 550 -2.25 -8.13 17.10
C VAL A 550 -2.74 -9.43 17.75
N GLN A 551 -4.06 -9.71 17.67
CA GLN A 551 -4.71 -10.91 18.24
C GLN A 551 -5.76 -11.50 17.31
#